data_d8f8167030e5a47b8595ed26eabfaaf8
#
_entry.id   d8f8167030e5a47b8595ed26eabfaaf8
#
_cell.length_a   1.000
_cell.length_b   1.000
_cell.length_c   1.000
_cell.angle_alpha   90.00
_cell.angle_beta   90.00
_cell.angle_gamma   90.00
#
_symmetry.space_group_name_H-M   'P 1'
#
loop_
_entity.id
_entity.type
_entity.pdbx_description
1 polymer ?
#
loop_
_entity_poly.entity_id
_entity_poly.type
_entity_poly.pdbx_seq_one_letter_code
_entity_poly.pdbx_strand_id
1 'polypeptide(L)'
;MNQLLNKIANIPFVWNTAQNIIGANQWKSSMYPSAVDAKEGTLLDFGCSSGNETAMFLSFDYYGIDVDAPAIEAAKKKFRAYSNVKFYTVDIIKEGFKKDFFDHVLFAGTAHHLSDAELGKVFRILLDNLKPGGQLHFIDPISQPEKDVWRTRFIIGADQGKNVRTEEVYRKFFSEQSVQVTQWKIFPNPYRFIRFPDFLYVRVIK
;
A
#
# COMPACT_ATOMS: atom_id res chain seq x y z
N MET A 1 -1.37 -16.78 -25.33
CA MET A 1 -0.83 -17.30 -24.05
C MET A 1 -1.00 -16.31 -22.87
N ASN A 2 -1.00 -14.99 -23.12
CA ASN A 2 -1.07 -13.98 -22.04
C ASN A 2 -2.45 -13.76 -21.39
N GLN A 3 -3.55 -13.97 -22.09
CA GLN A 3 -4.91 -13.71 -21.52
C GLN A 3 -5.33 -14.73 -20.44
N LEU A 4 -4.90 -15.98 -20.55
CA LEU A 4 -5.22 -17.02 -19.57
C LEU A 4 -4.40 -16.85 -18.29
N LEU A 5 -3.13 -16.51 -18.42
CA LEU A 5 -2.23 -16.20 -17.27
C LEU A 5 -2.71 -14.95 -16.53
N ASN A 6 -3.15 -13.92 -17.26
CA ASN A 6 -3.73 -12.71 -16.64
C ASN A 6 -5.08 -13.01 -15.94
N LYS A 7 -5.91 -13.92 -16.46
CA LYS A 7 -7.13 -14.34 -15.76
C LYS A 7 -6.85 -15.14 -14.49
N ILE A 8 -5.80 -15.97 -14.47
CA ILE A 8 -5.42 -16.77 -13.30
C ILE A 8 -4.75 -15.90 -12.24
N ALA A 9 -3.91 -14.95 -12.65
CA ALA A 9 -3.30 -13.95 -11.76
C ALA A 9 -4.33 -12.99 -11.14
N ASN A 10 -5.48 -12.80 -11.81
CA ASN A 10 -6.60 -11.99 -11.33
C ASN A 10 -7.47 -12.68 -10.27
N ILE A 11 -7.16 -13.90 -9.85
CA ILE A 11 -7.83 -14.55 -8.72
C ILE A 11 -7.05 -14.15 -7.46
N PRO A 12 -7.61 -13.33 -6.55
CA PRO A 12 -6.90 -12.85 -5.36
C PRO A 12 -6.28 -13.97 -4.53
N PHE A 13 -6.92 -15.12 -4.49
CA PHE A 13 -6.42 -16.33 -3.81
C PHE A 13 -5.12 -16.86 -4.45
N VAL A 14 -5.03 -16.91 -5.78
CA VAL A 14 -3.84 -17.42 -6.49
C VAL A 14 -2.67 -16.47 -6.31
N TRP A 15 -2.92 -15.18 -6.39
CA TRP A 15 -1.90 -14.14 -6.17
C TRP A 15 -1.37 -14.15 -4.73
N ASN A 16 -2.25 -14.18 -3.73
CA ASN A 16 -1.87 -14.28 -2.32
C ASN A 16 -1.11 -15.58 -2.03
N THR A 17 -1.51 -16.70 -2.62
CA THR A 17 -0.82 -17.98 -2.45
C THR A 17 0.57 -17.92 -3.07
N ALA A 18 0.72 -17.34 -4.26
CA ALA A 18 2.02 -17.13 -4.89
C ALA A 18 2.92 -16.24 -4.03
N GLN A 19 2.41 -15.12 -3.51
CA GLN A 19 3.17 -14.23 -2.60
C GLN A 19 3.59 -14.93 -1.30
N ASN A 20 2.77 -15.83 -0.75
CA ASN A 20 3.12 -16.62 0.43
C ASN A 20 4.23 -17.64 0.13
N ILE A 21 4.12 -18.37 -0.98
CA ILE A 21 5.13 -19.39 -1.39
C ILE A 21 6.51 -18.76 -1.58
N ILE A 22 6.57 -17.56 -2.13
CA ILE A 22 7.82 -16.85 -2.40
C ILE A 22 8.27 -15.95 -1.26
N GLY A 23 7.58 -15.97 -0.09
CA GLY A 23 7.98 -15.26 1.11
C GLY A 23 7.75 -13.74 1.08
N ALA A 24 7.13 -13.20 0.03
CA ALA A 24 6.89 -11.76 -0.10
C ALA A 24 6.05 -11.20 1.06
N ASN A 25 5.02 -11.95 1.50
CA ASN A 25 4.19 -11.56 2.63
C ASN A 25 4.96 -11.59 3.96
N GLN A 26 5.89 -12.56 4.13
CA GLN A 26 6.74 -12.62 5.32
C GLN A 26 7.70 -11.43 5.39
N TRP A 27 8.26 -11.01 4.26
CA TRP A 27 9.10 -9.81 4.21
C TRP A 27 8.29 -8.54 4.50
N LYS A 28 7.12 -8.36 3.90
CA LYS A 28 6.21 -7.24 4.19
C LYS A 28 5.85 -7.19 5.68
N SER A 29 5.58 -8.35 6.31
CA SER A 29 5.21 -8.41 7.72
C SER A 29 6.31 -7.95 8.67
N SER A 30 7.57 -8.00 8.27
CA SER A 30 8.69 -7.44 9.04
C SER A 30 8.95 -5.97 8.69
N MET A 31 8.77 -5.60 7.42
CA MET A 31 9.08 -4.29 6.89
C MET A 31 8.07 -3.23 7.34
N TYR A 32 6.77 -3.50 7.20
CA TYR A 32 5.71 -2.50 7.45
C TYR A 32 5.69 -2.01 8.89
N PRO A 33 5.69 -2.87 9.93
CA PRO A 33 5.75 -2.41 11.31
C PRO A 33 7.03 -1.62 11.64
N SER A 34 8.16 -2.01 11.03
CA SER A 34 9.44 -1.27 11.23
C SER A 34 9.47 0.08 10.51
N ALA A 35 8.70 0.22 9.44
CA ALA A 35 8.58 1.47 8.69
C ALA A 35 7.62 2.45 9.39
N VAL A 36 6.47 1.98 9.84
CA VAL A 36 5.46 2.81 10.52
C VAL A 36 5.95 3.32 11.86
N ASP A 37 6.73 2.53 12.61
CA ASP A 37 7.40 2.92 13.89
C ASP A 37 6.44 3.51 14.95
N ALA A 38 5.13 3.29 14.82
CA ALA A 38 4.10 3.64 15.77
C ALA A 38 3.43 2.36 16.29
N LYS A 39 2.87 2.40 17.50
CA LYS A 39 2.28 1.23 18.14
C LYS A 39 0.80 1.37 18.46
N GLU A 40 0.28 2.58 18.43
CA GLU A 40 -1.10 2.90 18.79
C GLU A 40 -1.59 4.16 18.08
N GLY A 41 -2.84 4.47 18.23
CA GLY A 41 -3.52 5.61 17.60
C GLY A 41 -4.59 5.16 16.61
N THR A 42 -5.19 6.11 15.92
CA THR A 42 -6.13 5.84 14.82
C THR A 42 -5.36 5.68 13.51
N LEU A 43 -5.55 4.57 12.82
CA LEU A 43 -4.87 4.27 11.55
C LEU A 43 -5.88 4.06 10.43
N LEU A 44 -5.72 4.80 9.33
CA LEU A 44 -6.38 4.56 8.06
C LEU A 44 -5.48 3.73 7.15
N ASP A 45 -5.94 2.58 6.70
CA ASP A 45 -5.29 1.76 5.66
C ASP A 45 -6.04 1.93 4.34
N PHE A 46 -5.46 2.67 3.41
CA PHE A 46 -6.02 2.96 2.09
C PHE A 46 -5.65 1.90 1.07
N GLY A 47 -6.66 1.26 0.48
CA GLY A 47 -6.47 0.14 -0.44
C GLY A 47 -6.19 -1.16 0.31
N CYS A 48 -6.86 -1.37 1.45
CA CYS A 48 -6.61 -2.50 2.36
C CYS A 48 -7.02 -3.87 1.78
N SER A 49 -7.73 -3.92 0.67
CA SER A 49 -8.23 -5.14 0.03
C SER A 49 -8.93 -6.07 1.06
N SER A 50 -8.57 -7.35 1.10
CA SER A 50 -9.08 -8.33 2.05
C SER A 50 -8.38 -8.30 3.43
N GLY A 51 -7.73 -7.19 3.78
CA GLY A 51 -7.07 -7.01 5.07
C GLY A 51 -5.77 -7.84 5.18
N ASN A 52 -4.93 -7.83 4.15
CA ASN A 52 -3.71 -8.62 4.13
C ASN A 52 -2.69 -8.12 5.17
N GLU A 53 -2.59 -6.82 5.34
CA GLU A 53 -1.66 -6.14 6.25
C GLU A 53 -2.25 -5.87 7.64
N THR A 54 -3.58 -5.95 7.80
CA THR A 54 -4.31 -5.61 9.04
C THR A 54 -3.74 -6.29 10.28
N ALA A 55 -3.33 -7.57 10.17
CA ALA A 55 -2.78 -8.33 11.29
C ALA A 55 -1.52 -7.70 11.92
N MET A 56 -0.81 -6.84 11.18
CA MET A 56 0.38 -6.13 11.66
C MET A 56 0.05 -4.90 12.51
N PHE A 57 -1.21 -4.44 12.47
CA PHE A 57 -1.67 -3.18 13.06
C PHE A 57 -2.84 -3.36 14.03
N LEU A 58 -2.96 -4.53 14.67
CA LEU A 58 -4.07 -4.84 15.60
C LEU A 58 -4.04 -4.03 16.90
N SER A 59 -2.94 -3.34 17.19
CA SER A 59 -2.83 -2.41 18.33
C SER A 59 -3.46 -1.04 18.08
N PHE A 60 -3.79 -0.73 16.81
CA PHE A 60 -4.41 0.53 16.41
C PHE A 60 -5.95 0.45 16.46
N ASP A 61 -6.63 1.59 16.60
CA ASP A 61 -8.02 1.73 16.17
C ASP A 61 -7.99 1.83 14.62
N TYR A 62 -8.15 0.67 13.99
CA TYR A 62 -7.87 0.44 12.57
C TYR A 62 -9.10 0.64 11.69
N TYR A 63 -8.91 1.36 10.60
CA TYR A 63 -9.91 1.65 9.58
C TYR A 63 -9.36 1.28 8.21
N GLY A 64 -9.78 0.14 7.66
CA GLY A 64 -9.46 -0.25 6.29
C GLY A 64 -10.51 0.25 5.31
N ILE A 65 -10.07 0.86 4.20
CA ILE A 65 -10.95 1.25 3.10
C ILE A 65 -10.47 0.70 1.77
N ASP A 66 -11.41 0.26 0.94
CA ASP A 66 -11.16 -0.18 -0.43
C ASP A 66 -12.41 0.02 -1.28
N VAL A 67 -12.27 0.08 -2.61
CA VAL A 67 -13.40 0.13 -3.55
C VAL A 67 -13.97 -1.25 -3.85
N ASP A 68 -13.22 -2.32 -3.57
CA ASP A 68 -13.62 -3.72 -3.81
C ASP A 68 -14.51 -4.22 -2.66
N ALA A 69 -15.83 -4.12 -2.84
CA ALA A 69 -16.80 -4.57 -1.85
C ALA A 69 -16.68 -6.07 -1.47
N PRO A 70 -16.48 -7.02 -2.38
CA PRO A 70 -16.18 -8.42 -2.06
C PRO A 70 -14.93 -8.59 -1.17
N ALA A 71 -13.85 -7.86 -1.44
CA ALA A 71 -12.64 -7.91 -0.61
C ALA A 71 -12.90 -7.36 0.79
N ILE A 72 -13.63 -6.26 0.92
CA ILE A 72 -14.04 -5.68 2.20
C ILE A 72 -14.90 -6.64 3.02
N GLU A 73 -15.86 -7.32 2.40
CA GLU A 73 -16.66 -8.34 3.12
C GLU A 73 -15.82 -9.52 3.61
N ALA A 74 -14.83 -9.96 2.83
CA ALA A 74 -13.86 -10.97 3.27
C ALA A 74 -13.00 -10.47 4.45
N ALA A 75 -12.56 -9.22 4.42
CA ALA A 75 -11.82 -8.58 5.51
C ALA A 75 -12.65 -8.51 6.81
N LYS A 76 -13.91 -8.04 6.73
CA LYS A 76 -14.84 -8.00 7.87
C LYS A 76 -15.02 -9.38 8.50
N LYS A 77 -15.22 -10.42 7.68
CA LYS A 77 -15.36 -11.80 8.15
C LYS A 77 -14.09 -12.29 8.84
N LYS A 78 -12.93 -12.02 8.27
CA LYS A 78 -11.62 -12.44 8.77
C LYS A 78 -11.30 -11.81 10.13
N PHE A 79 -11.61 -10.53 10.31
CA PHE A 79 -11.27 -9.77 11.52
C PHE A 79 -12.46 -9.53 12.47
N ARG A 80 -13.55 -10.27 12.33
CA ARG A 80 -14.79 -10.08 13.12
C ARG A 80 -14.60 -10.16 14.65
N ALA A 81 -13.52 -10.80 15.12
CA ALA A 81 -13.20 -10.92 16.54
C ALA A 81 -12.54 -9.68 17.16
N TYR A 82 -12.12 -8.71 16.31
CA TYR A 82 -11.40 -7.52 16.74
C TYR A 82 -12.31 -6.30 16.68
N SER A 83 -12.75 -5.81 17.84
CA SER A 83 -13.69 -4.68 17.95
C SER A 83 -13.09 -3.33 17.51
N ASN A 84 -11.75 -3.22 17.55
CA ASN A 84 -10.99 -2.05 17.13
C ASN A 84 -10.64 -2.06 15.64
N VAL A 85 -11.07 -3.07 14.87
CA VAL A 85 -10.80 -3.18 13.43
C VAL A 85 -12.09 -3.00 12.64
N LYS A 86 -12.12 -2.02 11.75
CA LYS A 86 -13.30 -1.63 10.96
C LYS A 86 -12.95 -1.56 9.48
N PHE A 87 -13.85 -2.01 8.61
CA PHE A 87 -13.66 -1.99 7.16
C PHE A 87 -14.85 -1.34 6.46
N TYR A 88 -14.56 -0.54 5.42
CA TYR A 88 -15.58 0.19 4.67
C TYR A 88 -15.30 0.10 3.17
N THR A 89 -16.35 -0.10 2.38
CA THR A 89 -16.27 0.07 0.91
C THR A 89 -16.41 1.55 0.61
N VAL A 90 -15.33 2.18 0.11
CA VAL A 90 -15.28 3.62 -0.13
C VAL A 90 -14.49 3.93 -1.39
N ASP A 91 -15.08 4.68 -2.32
CA ASP A 91 -14.33 5.39 -3.36
C ASP A 91 -13.93 6.76 -2.82
N ILE A 92 -12.71 6.86 -2.28
CA ILE A 92 -12.25 8.06 -1.58
C ILE A 92 -12.22 9.30 -2.48
N ILE A 93 -12.08 9.13 -3.80
CA ILE A 93 -12.08 10.24 -4.76
C ILE A 93 -13.48 10.84 -4.93
N LYS A 94 -14.53 10.02 -4.83
CA LYS A 94 -15.91 10.45 -4.99
C LYS A 94 -16.56 10.89 -3.69
N GLU A 95 -16.29 10.15 -2.61
CA GLU A 95 -17.04 10.27 -1.36
C GLU A 95 -16.25 10.98 -0.27
N GLY A 96 -14.90 11.03 -0.42
CA GLY A 96 -14.03 11.42 0.69
C GLY A 96 -14.07 10.38 1.83
N PHE A 97 -13.46 10.74 2.95
CA PHE A 97 -13.55 9.98 4.20
C PHE A 97 -13.41 10.93 5.40
N LYS A 98 -13.16 10.42 6.60
CA LYS A 98 -13.11 11.20 7.84
C LYS A 98 -12.00 12.27 7.82
N LYS A 99 -12.36 13.56 7.79
CA LYS A 99 -11.41 14.68 7.80
C LYS A 99 -10.81 14.89 9.20
N ASP A 100 -9.50 15.22 9.29
CA ASP A 100 -8.77 15.55 10.53
C ASP A 100 -8.99 14.51 11.65
N PHE A 101 -9.03 13.23 11.30
CA PHE A 101 -9.41 12.16 12.22
C PHE A 101 -8.29 11.20 12.56
N PHE A 102 -7.39 10.91 11.63
CA PHE A 102 -6.38 9.87 11.79
C PHE A 102 -5.06 10.41 12.31
N ASP A 103 -4.43 9.66 13.23
CA ASP A 103 -3.05 9.90 13.65
C ASP A 103 -2.08 9.39 12.58
N HIS A 104 -2.45 8.29 11.91
CA HIS A 104 -1.66 7.63 10.89
C HIS A 104 -2.51 7.28 9.66
N VAL A 105 -1.92 7.43 8.49
CA VAL A 105 -2.45 6.92 7.21
C VAL A 105 -1.41 5.99 6.61
N LEU A 106 -1.79 4.75 6.35
CA LEU A 106 -1.02 3.79 5.57
C LEU A 106 -1.48 3.83 4.12
N PHE A 107 -0.58 4.21 3.21
CA PHE A 107 -0.79 4.19 1.77
C PHE A 107 0.24 3.22 1.17
N ALA A 108 -0.09 1.93 1.23
CA ALA A 108 0.85 0.86 0.96
C ALA A 108 0.39 -0.06 -0.17
N GLY A 109 1.27 -0.28 -1.15
CA GLY A 109 1.05 -1.21 -2.26
C GLY A 109 -0.15 -0.86 -3.15
N THR A 110 -0.53 0.41 -3.22
CA THR A 110 -1.74 0.87 -3.92
C THR A 110 -1.43 1.96 -4.96
N ALA A 111 -0.35 2.73 -4.75
CA ALA A 111 -0.05 3.89 -5.61
C ALA A 111 0.29 3.49 -7.05
N HIS A 112 0.87 2.31 -7.27
CA HIS A 112 1.17 1.79 -8.61
C HIS A 112 -0.08 1.36 -9.40
N HIS A 113 -1.26 1.31 -8.77
CA HIS A 113 -2.54 1.12 -9.47
C HIS A 113 -3.15 2.43 -9.95
N LEU A 114 -2.68 3.57 -9.44
CA LEU A 114 -3.22 4.89 -9.73
C LEU A 114 -2.44 5.59 -10.86
N SER A 115 -3.14 6.26 -11.76
CA SER A 115 -2.52 7.23 -12.68
C SER A 115 -1.92 8.40 -11.90
N ASP A 116 -1.05 9.22 -12.51
CA ASP A 116 -0.42 10.35 -11.85
C ASP A 116 -1.46 11.39 -11.37
N ALA A 117 -2.52 11.58 -12.14
CA ALA A 117 -3.62 12.49 -11.76
C ALA A 117 -4.41 11.96 -10.55
N GLU A 118 -4.67 10.66 -10.50
CA GLU A 118 -5.35 10.01 -9.36
C GLU A 118 -4.45 9.98 -8.13
N LEU A 119 -3.16 9.67 -8.29
CA LEU A 119 -2.19 9.70 -7.20
C LEU A 119 -2.18 11.05 -6.50
N GLY A 120 -2.11 12.16 -7.27
CA GLY A 120 -2.13 13.50 -6.71
C GLY A 120 -3.45 13.86 -6.01
N LYS A 121 -4.60 13.38 -6.52
CA LYS A 121 -5.91 13.57 -5.86
C LYS A 121 -6.00 12.78 -4.56
N VAL A 122 -5.71 11.49 -4.61
CA VAL A 122 -5.76 10.58 -3.46
C VAL A 122 -4.81 11.07 -2.37
N PHE A 123 -3.58 11.43 -2.72
CA PHE A 123 -2.60 11.92 -1.75
C PHE A 123 -3.11 13.13 -0.97
N ARG A 124 -3.71 14.12 -1.63
CA ARG A 124 -4.30 15.29 -0.97
C ARG A 124 -5.46 14.92 -0.04
N ILE A 125 -6.36 14.03 -0.48
CA ILE A 125 -7.47 13.56 0.35
C ILE A 125 -6.95 12.81 1.58
N LEU A 126 -5.93 11.97 1.43
CA LEU A 126 -5.31 11.26 2.55
C LEU A 126 -4.64 12.21 3.55
N LEU A 127 -4.03 13.30 3.07
CA LEU A 127 -3.55 14.36 3.96
C LEU A 127 -4.69 15.06 4.70
N ASP A 128 -5.82 15.34 4.03
CA ASP A 128 -7.01 15.93 4.67
C ASP A 128 -7.60 15.02 5.75
N ASN A 129 -7.47 13.71 5.61
CA ASN A 129 -7.92 12.74 6.63
C ASN A 129 -7.04 12.74 7.89
N LEU A 130 -5.76 13.14 7.80
CA LEU A 130 -4.85 13.22 8.93
C LEU A 130 -5.21 14.39 9.86
N LYS A 131 -5.04 14.19 11.15
CA LYS A 131 -4.96 15.26 12.14
C LYS A 131 -3.77 16.18 11.86
N PRO A 132 -3.79 17.45 12.34
CA PRO A 132 -2.58 18.26 12.38
C PRO A 132 -1.45 17.53 13.11
N GLY A 133 -0.27 17.41 12.50
CA GLY A 133 0.86 16.62 13.01
C GLY A 133 0.76 15.11 12.79
N GLY A 134 -0.34 14.63 12.18
CA GLY A 134 -0.50 13.22 11.80
C GLY A 134 0.48 12.80 10.69
N GLN A 135 0.70 11.51 10.56
CA GLN A 135 1.73 10.94 9.70
C GLN A 135 1.14 10.09 8.57
N LEU A 136 1.57 10.34 7.33
CA LEU A 136 1.31 9.47 6.20
C LEU A 136 2.53 8.59 5.93
N HIS A 137 2.31 7.28 5.90
CA HIS A 137 3.27 6.25 5.61
C HIS A 137 3.02 5.73 4.19
N PHE A 138 3.83 6.23 3.25
CA PHE A 138 3.77 5.79 1.86
C PHE A 138 4.72 4.62 1.64
N ILE A 139 4.24 3.51 1.11
CA ILE A 139 5.03 2.32 0.80
C ILE A 139 4.60 1.79 -0.56
N ASP A 140 5.49 1.78 -1.55
CA ASP A 140 5.13 1.29 -2.88
C ASP A 140 6.33 0.64 -3.58
N PRO A 141 6.12 -0.38 -4.44
CA PRO A 141 7.20 -0.93 -5.25
C PRO A 141 7.76 0.11 -6.19
N ILE A 142 9.08 0.06 -6.41
CA ILE A 142 9.76 0.92 -7.37
C ILE A 142 10.43 0.11 -8.47
N SER A 143 10.39 0.64 -9.70
CA SER A 143 11.20 0.14 -10.81
C SER A 143 12.57 0.76 -10.76
N GLN A 144 13.60 -0.08 -10.93
CA GLN A 144 15.00 0.33 -11.06
C GLN A 144 15.57 -0.23 -12.37
N PRO A 145 15.31 0.42 -13.54
CA PRO A 145 15.62 -0.14 -14.87
C PRO A 145 17.06 -0.61 -15.05
N GLU A 146 18.01 0.02 -14.34
CA GLU A 146 19.43 -0.34 -14.39
C GLU A 146 19.78 -1.59 -13.56
N LYS A 147 18.97 -1.89 -12.52
CA LYS A 147 19.20 -3.01 -11.59
C LYS A 147 18.21 -4.15 -11.79
N ASP A 148 17.04 -3.84 -12.38
CA ASP A 148 15.97 -4.81 -12.56
C ASP A 148 16.39 -5.86 -13.61
N VAL A 149 16.54 -7.09 -13.15
CA VAL A 149 16.73 -8.22 -14.04
C VAL A 149 15.44 -8.55 -14.79
N TRP A 150 15.51 -9.31 -15.87
CA TRP A 150 14.35 -9.65 -16.71
C TRP A 150 13.17 -10.25 -15.92
N ARG A 151 13.45 -10.99 -14.84
CA ARG A 151 12.42 -11.57 -13.95
C ARG A 151 11.66 -10.51 -13.16
N THR A 152 12.35 -9.49 -12.64
CA THR A 152 11.72 -8.35 -11.96
C THR A 152 10.85 -7.57 -12.94
N ARG A 153 11.34 -7.31 -14.15
CA ARG A 153 10.55 -6.64 -15.22
C ARG A 153 9.33 -7.46 -15.61
N PHE A 154 9.44 -8.79 -15.62
CA PHE A 154 8.32 -9.68 -15.90
C PHE A 154 7.27 -9.60 -14.76
N ILE A 155 7.69 -9.59 -13.49
CA ILE A 155 6.81 -9.47 -12.32
C ILE A 155 6.11 -8.10 -12.34
N ILE A 156 6.85 -7.02 -12.55
CA ILE A 156 6.28 -5.66 -12.70
C ILE A 156 5.28 -5.61 -13.85
N GLY A 157 5.58 -6.24 -14.98
CA GLY A 157 4.67 -6.30 -16.14
C GLY A 157 3.45 -7.22 -15.95
N ALA A 158 3.53 -8.19 -15.05
CA ALA A 158 2.43 -9.10 -14.69
C ALA A 158 1.58 -8.56 -13.52
N ASP A 159 2.09 -7.56 -12.79
CA ASP A 159 1.34 -6.89 -11.75
C ASP A 159 0.15 -6.13 -12.38
N GLN A 160 -0.96 -6.10 -11.64
CA GLN A 160 -2.14 -5.34 -12.06
C GLN A 160 -1.90 -3.82 -11.99
N GLY A 161 -0.87 -3.39 -11.25
CA GLY A 161 -0.39 -2.02 -11.15
C GLY A 161 0.39 -1.61 -12.40
N LYS A 162 -0.25 -0.87 -13.30
CA LYS A 162 0.35 -0.42 -14.57
C LYS A 162 1.35 0.73 -14.41
N ASN A 163 1.45 1.30 -13.21
CA ASN A 163 2.19 2.53 -12.94
C ASN A 163 3.26 2.36 -11.86
N VAL A 164 4.03 1.25 -11.92
CA VAL A 164 5.20 1.10 -11.06
C VAL A 164 6.24 2.15 -11.47
N ARG A 165 6.45 3.12 -10.59
CA ARG A 165 7.28 4.30 -10.85
C ARG A 165 8.72 4.09 -10.38
N THR A 166 9.65 4.91 -10.92
CA THR A 166 11.02 4.98 -10.40
C THR A 166 11.09 5.85 -9.14
N GLU A 167 12.18 5.72 -8.39
CA GLU A 167 12.45 6.59 -7.24
C GLU A 167 12.45 8.08 -7.64
N GLU A 168 13.01 8.43 -8.81
CA GLU A 168 13.07 9.79 -9.30
C GLU A 168 11.69 10.41 -9.53
N VAL A 169 10.75 9.62 -10.08
CA VAL A 169 9.36 10.05 -10.27
C VAL A 169 8.71 10.35 -8.94
N TYR A 170 8.91 9.50 -7.92
CA TYR A 170 8.41 9.77 -6.58
C TYR A 170 9.10 10.96 -5.91
N ARG A 171 10.42 11.14 -6.08
CA ARG A 171 11.12 12.34 -5.57
C ARG A 171 10.53 13.63 -6.15
N LYS A 172 10.30 13.66 -7.46
CA LYS A 172 9.62 14.78 -8.12
C LYS A 172 8.21 14.97 -7.54
N PHE A 173 7.41 13.91 -7.47
CA PHE A 173 6.05 13.96 -6.93
C PHE A 173 6.01 14.58 -5.52
N PHE A 174 6.83 14.09 -4.58
CA PHE A 174 6.85 14.60 -3.21
C PHE A 174 7.42 16.01 -3.10
N SER A 175 8.36 16.41 -3.96
CA SER A 175 8.90 17.78 -3.97
C SER A 175 7.87 18.82 -4.43
N GLU A 176 6.89 18.43 -5.21
CA GLU A 176 5.79 19.27 -5.68
C GLU A 176 4.64 19.38 -4.65
N GLN A 177 4.67 18.58 -3.59
CA GLN A 177 3.67 18.64 -2.51
C GLN A 177 4.15 19.60 -1.40
N SER A 178 3.21 20.38 -0.85
CA SER A 178 3.49 21.28 0.30
C SER A 178 3.45 20.48 1.61
N VAL A 179 4.37 19.53 1.78
CA VAL A 179 4.43 18.62 2.93
C VAL A 179 5.85 18.46 3.45
N GLN A 180 5.99 18.12 4.74
CA GLN A 180 7.28 17.80 5.32
C GLN A 180 7.59 16.31 5.18
N VAL A 181 8.52 15.96 4.29
CA VAL A 181 9.07 14.60 4.22
C VAL A 181 10.10 14.44 5.33
N THR A 182 9.85 13.53 6.28
CA THR A 182 10.72 13.29 7.44
C THR A 182 11.55 12.02 7.33
N GLN A 183 11.16 11.10 6.46
CA GLN A 183 11.91 9.87 6.21
C GLN A 183 11.79 9.46 4.75
N TRP A 184 12.90 9.00 4.19
CA TRP A 184 13.00 8.43 2.85
C TRP A 184 13.89 7.21 2.91
N LYS A 185 13.38 6.03 2.58
CA LYS A 185 14.13 4.79 2.69
C LYS A 185 13.75 3.82 1.58
N ILE A 186 14.73 3.14 1.02
CA ILE A 186 14.49 2.01 0.12
C ILE A 186 14.74 0.73 0.89
N PHE A 187 13.76 -0.15 0.88
CA PHE A 187 13.87 -1.50 1.40
C PHE A 187 14.20 -2.44 0.26
N PRO A 188 15.46 -2.95 0.19
CA PRO A 188 15.85 -3.88 -0.84
C PRO A 188 15.16 -5.23 -0.64
N ASN A 189 14.73 -5.83 -1.74
CA ASN A 189 14.14 -7.16 -1.68
C ASN A 189 15.21 -8.21 -1.28
N PRO A 190 15.00 -8.99 -0.20
CA PRO A 190 15.96 -9.98 0.26
C PRO A 190 16.01 -11.24 -0.59
N TYR A 191 15.04 -11.49 -1.48
CA TYR A 191 14.94 -12.74 -2.25
C TYR A 191 15.72 -12.67 -3.56
N ARG A 192 16.94 -13.17 -3.54
CA ARG A 192 17.88 -13.16 -4.69
C ARG A 192 17.40 -13.93 -5.92
N PHE A 193 16.58 -14.97 -5.76
CA PHE A 193 16.18 -15.87 -6.86
C PHE A 193 14.91 -15.43 -7.58
N ILE A 194 13.97 -14.81 -6.84
CA ILE A 194 12.76 -14.19 -7.39
C ILE A 194 12.84 -12.73 -6.97
N ARG A 195 13.44 -11.90 -7.81
CA ARG A 195 13.59 -10.48 -7.51
C ARG A 195 12.25 -9.76 -7.70
N PHE A 196 11.49 -9.67 -6.62
CA PHE A 196 10.47 -8.64 -6.52
C PHE A 196 11.13 -7.26 -6.59
N PRO A 197 10.40 -6.24 -7.02
CA PRO A 197 10.90 -4.87 -6.94
C PRO A 197 11.25 -4.50 -5.49
N ASP A 198 12.21 -3.59 -5.34
CA ASP A 198 12.47 -2.93 -4.06
C ASP A 198 11.26 -2.06 -3.70
N PHE A 199 11.08 -1.78 -2.40
CA PHE A 199 10.01 -0.92 -1.93
C PHE A 199 10.57 0.42 -1.44
N LEU A 200 9.96 1.50 -1.91
CA LEU A 200 10.17 2.83 -1.37
C LEU A 200 9.26 3.04 -0.16
N TYR A 201 9.82 3.57 0.91
CA TYR A 201 9.09 4.11 2.05
C TYR A 201 9.35 5.60 2.17
N VAL A 202 8.26 6.37 2.32
CA VAL A 202 8.32 7.81 2.59
C VAL A 202 7.39 8.12 3.76
N ARG A 203 7.90 8.84 4.77
CA ARG A 203 7.08 9.37 5.85
C ARG A 203 6.89 10.87 5.66
N VAL A 204 5.63 11.28 5.71
CA VAL A 204 5.20 12.66 5.58
C VAL A 204 4.45 13.08 6.84
N ILE A 205 4.67 14.32 7.30
CA ILE A 205 3.89 14.95 8.36
C ILE A 205 2.97 16.01 7.72
N LYS A 206 1.69 16.00 8.13
CA LYS A 206 0.70 17.04 7.77
C LYS A 206 1.00 18.35 8.48
#